data_63cc0f25324c157a7764a6cc6625da85
#
_entry.id   63cc0f25324c157a7764a6cc6625da85
#
_cell.length_a   1.000
_cell.length_b   1.000
_cell.length_c   1.000
_cell.angle_alpha   90.00
_cell.angle_beta   90.00
_cell.angle_gamma   90.00
#
_symmetry.space_group_name_H-M   'P 1'
#
loop_
_entity.id
_entity.type
_entity.pdbx_description
1 polymer ?
#
loop_
_entity_poly.entity_id
_entity_poly.type
_entity_poly.pdbx_seq_one_letter_code
_entity_poly.pdbx_strand_id
1 'polypeptide(L)'
;IKEKGINSTINSAQLAQHLDINHHQIRKDFSYFGKFGERGVGYRTEELKEKINQILGLSRKWRLCLCGVGNLGLALLAYRGFRQINLNIVAIFDNDDKKIGKVIEGVKVYKVANMKKIAKELGVDIAIIAVPVGSAQKIADSVVKSGIRAILNFAPIKLNVPKNVKLRNVDLSTELINLTYFLSSPKYVKISNFPVGKQKIQK
;
A
#
# COMPACT_ATOMS: atom_id res chain seq x y z
N ILE A 1 -11.57 -8.58 12.42
CA ILE A 1 -12.49 -9.42 11.60
C ILE A 1 -11.92 -10.83 11.42
N LYS A 2 -10.59 -10.97 11.25
CA LYS A 2 -9.94 -12.32 11.12
C LYS A 2 -10.04 -13.19 12.38
N GLU A 3 -10.29 -12.59 13.54
CA GLU A 3 -10.33 -13.30 14.85
C GLU A 3 -11.72 -13.86 15.20
N LYS A 4 -12.78 -13.41 14.50
CA LYS A 4 -14.13 -13.95 14.68
C LYS A 4 -14.45 -14.98 13.58
N GLY A 5 -15.00 -16.13 13.97
CA GLY A 5 -15.33 -17.23 13.07
C GLY A 5 -16.27 -16.84 11.92
N ILE A 6 -16.31 -17.68 10.90
CA ILE A 6 -17.18 -17.57 9.74
C ILE A 6 -18.64 -17.46 10.22
N ASN A 7 -19.43 -16.52 9.68
CA ASN A 7 -20.83 -16.21 10.05
C ASN A 7 -21.06 -15.47 11.39
N SER A 8 -20.04 -14.85 11.99
CA SER A 8 -20.25 -14.00 13.15
C SER A 8 -20.78 -12.60 12.76
N THR A 9 -21.54 -11.98 13.65
CA THR A 9 -21.92 -10.57 13.54
C THR A 9 -21.00 -9.70 14.40
N ILE A 10 -20.75 -8.47 13.96
CA ILE A 10 -20.01 -7.48 14.69
C ILE A 10 -20.77 -6.15 14.64
N ASN A 11 -20.89 -5.45 15.77
CA ASN A 11 -21.53 -4.13 15.79
C ASN A 11 -20.49 -3.00 15.78
N SER A 12 -20.96 -1.75 15.56
CA SER A 12 -20.08 -0.59 15.49
C SER A 12 -19.33 -0.31 16.81
N ALA A 13 -19.89 -0.67 17.96
CA ALA A 13 -19.21 -0.49 19.24
C ALA A 13 -18.03 -1.47 19.39
N GLN A 14 -18.22 -2.73 18.98
CA GLN A 14 -17.15 -3.73 18.97
C GLN A 14 -16.03 -3.35 17.98
N LEU A 15 -16.38 -2.86 16.77
CA LEU A 15 -15.39 -2.34 15.83
C LEU A 15 -14.63 -1.15 16.39
N ALA A 16 -15.32 -0.23 17.04
CA ALA A 16 -14.75 0.96 17.67
C ALA A 16 -13.71 0.62 18.72
N GLN A 17 -14.03 -0.37 19.57
CA GLN A 17 -13.12 -0.85 20.62
C GLN A 17 -11.82 -1.44 20.04
N HIS A 18 -11.89 -2.14 18.89
CA HIS A 18 -10.71 -2.71 18.24
C HIS A 18 -9.86 -1.66 17.51
N LEU A 19 -10.48 -0.58 17.03
CA LEU A 19 -9.83 0.44 16.22
C LEU A 19 -9.46 1.71 17.02
N ASP A 20 -9.84 1.78 18.31
CA ASP A 20 -9.68 2.95 19.17
C ASP A 20 -10.28 4.24 18.56
N ILE A 21 -11.44 4.10 17.93
CA ILE A 21 -12.20 5.20 17.32
C ILE A 21 -13.64 5.22 17.81
N ASN A 22 -14.33 6.36 17.62
CA ASN A 22 -15.72 6.48 18.05
C ASN A 22 -16.65 5.65 17.16
N HIS A 23 -17.57 4.88 17.75
CA HIS A 23 -18.56 4.06 17.04
C HIS A 23 -19.52 4.89 16.14
N HIS A 24 -19.76 6.16 16.46
CA HIS A 24 -20.51 7.08 15.59
C HIS A 24 -19.73 7.39 14.32
N GLN A 25 -18.40 7.52 14.41
CA GLN A 25 -17.54 7.73 13.25
C GLN A 25 -17.61 6.53 12.31
N ILE A 26 -17.54 5.29 12.83
CA ILE A 26 -17.67 4.08 11.99
C ILE A 26 -19.00 4.09 11.23
N ARG A 27 -20.12 4.39 11.90
CA ARG A 27 -21.43 4.44 11.22
C ARG A 27 -21.49 5.52 10.16
N LYS A 28 -20.90 6.69 10.42
CA LYS A 28 -20.82 7.79 9.46
C LYS A 28 -19.97 7.40 8.27
N ASP A 29 -18.80 6.83 8.49
CA ASP A 29 -17.89 6.41 7.42
C ASP A 29 -18.54 5.35 6.52
N PHE A 30 -19.19 4.35 7.12
CA PHE A 30 -19.90 3.34 6.34
C PHE A 30 -21.06 3.92 5.54
N SER A 31 -21.77 4.93 6.07
CA SER A 31 -22.88 5.57 5.35
C SER A 31 -22.48 6.23 4.03
N TYR A 32 -21.22 6.67 3.89
CA TYR A 32 -20.70 7.23 2.63
C TYR A 32 -20.59 6.18 1.51
N PHE A 33 -20.48 4.91 1.86
CA PHE A 33 -20.30 3.82 0.91
C PHE A 33 -21.57 2.99 0.71
N GLY A 34 -22.70 3.43 1.28
CA GLY A 34 -23.99 2.77 1.17
C GLY A 34 -24.47 2.07 2.43
N LYS A 35 -25.46 1.17 2.26
CA LYS A 35 -26.07 0.47 3.40
C LYS A 35 -25.18 -0.70 3.83
N PHE A 36 -24.74 -0.68 5.09
CA PHE A 36 -24.00 -1.76 5.73
C PHE A 36 -24.81 -2.30 6.91
N GLY A 37 -24.93 -3.62 6.97
CA GLY A 37 -25.59 -4.32 8.08
C GLY A 37 -27.10 -4.05 8.22
N GLU A 38 -27.66 -4.56 9.30
CA GLU A 38 -29.07 -4.43 9.67
C GLU A 38 -29.20 -3.75 11.04
N ARG A 39 -30.23 -2.91 11.18
CA ARG A 39 -30.50 -2.20 12.44
C ARG A 39 -30.83 -3.23 13.53
N GLY A 40 -30.13 -3.17 14.66
CA GLY A 40 -30.28 -4.08 15.79
C GLY A 40 -29.46 -5.39 15.67
N VAL A 41 -29.03 -5.80 14.47
CA VAL A 41 -28.25 -7.02 14.26
C VAL A 41 -26.75 -6.71 14.14
N GLY A 42 -26.39 -5.59 13.50
CA GLY A 42 -25.02 -5.21 13.22
C GLY A 42 -24.59 -5.62 11.82
N TYR A 43 -23.33 -5.97 11.64
CA TYR A 43 -22.68 -6.29 10.37
C TYR A 43 -22.30 -7.76 10.35
N ARG A 44 -22.70 -8.52 9.36
CA ARG A 44 -22.16 -9.85 9.10
C ARG A 44 -20.69 -9.71 8.67
N THR A 45 -19.78 -10.38 9.35
CA THR A 45 -18.35 -10.15 9.20
C THR A 45 -17.85 -10.44 7.78
N GLU A 46 -18.33 -11.50 7.13
CA GLU A 46 -17.92 -11.80 5.75
C GLU A 46 -18.48 -10.79 4.75
N GLU A 47 -19.76 -10.42 4.84
CA GLU A 47 -20.35 -9.40 3.97
C GLU A 47 -19.67 -8.03 4.14
N LEU A 48 -19.34 -7.66 5.38
CA LEU A 48 -18.61 -6.44 5.67
C LEU A 48 -17.21 -6.47 5.05
N LYS A 49 -16.50 -7.59 5.19
CA LYS A 49 -15.17 -7.79 4.61
C LYS A 49 -15.20 -7.72 3.07
N GLU A 50 -16.17 -8.39 2.44
CA GLU A 50 -16.34 -8.35 0.99
C GLU A 50 -16.61 -6.93 0.49
N LYS A 51 -17.52 -6.19 1.14
CA LYS A 51 -17.80 -4.79 0.79
C LYS A 51 -16.58 -3.89 0.96
N ILE A 52 -15.84 -4.03 2.07
CA ILE A 52 -14.60 -3.27 2.29
C ILE A 52 -13.58 -3.61 1.19
N ASN A 53 -13.41 -4.89 0.85
CA ASN A 53 -12.51 -5.29 -0.22
C ASN A 53 -12.93 -4.71 -1.58
N GLN A 54 -14.23 -4.65 -1.88
CA GLN A 54 -14.75 -4.01 -3.09
C GLN A 54 -14.44 -2.51 -3.11
N ILE A 55 -14.71 -1.80 -2.02
CA ILE A 55 -14.44 -0.35 -1.88
C ILE A 55 -12.95 -0.06 -2.05
N LEU A 56 -12.08 -0.88 -1.45
CA LEU A 56 -10.63 -0.74 -1.55
C LEU A 56 -10.06 -1.27 -2.88
N GLY A 57 -10.89 -1.84 -3.75
CA GLY A 57 -10.46 -2.43 -5.01
C GLY A 57 -9.68 -3.74 -4.84
N LEU A 58 -9.75 -4.40 -3.69
CA LEU A 58 -9.00 -5.62 -3.37
C LEU A 58 -9.70 -6.92 -3.83
N SER A 59 -10.86 -6.80 -4.46
CA SER A 59 -11.62 -7.95 -5.01
C SER A 59 -10.99 -8.54 -6.27
N ARG A 60 -10.03 -7.86 -6.88
CA ARG A 60 -9.25 -8.36 -8.02
C ARG A 60 -7.76 -8.45 -7.70
N LYS A 61 -7.05 -9.25 -8.47
CA LYS A 61 -5.58 -9.30 -8.42
C LYS A 61 -5.00 -8.11 -9.18
N TRP A 62 -4.16 -7.33 -8.51
CA TRP A 62 -3.40 -6.25 -9.09
C TRP A 62 -2.01 -6.74 -9.49
N ARG A 63 -1.55 -6.34 -10.67
CA ARG A 63 -0.24 -6.70 -11.19
C ARG A 63 0.71 -5.52 -11.03
N LEU A 64 1.78 -5.74 -10.29
CA LEU A 64 2.76 -4.72 -9.98
C LEU A 64 4.06 -4.97 -10.74
N CYS A 65 4.76 -3.91 -11.09
CA CYS A 65 6.17 -4.02 -11.41
C CYS A 65 7.02 -3.31 -10.35
N LEU A 66 8.22 -3.84 -10.15
CA LEU A 66 9.25 -3.25 -9.28
C LEU A 66 10.36 -2.67 -10.16
N CYS A 67 10.63 -1.38 -10.02
CA CYS A 67 11.73 -0.70 -10.69
C CYS A 67 12.89 -0.51 -9.71
N GLY A 68 14.00 -1.18 -9.98
CA GLY A 68 15.16 -1.26 -9.12
C GLY A 68 15.13 -2.43 -8.14
N VAL A 69 16.12 -3.31 -8.23
CA VAL A 69 16.30 -4.47 -7.35
C VAL A 69 17.61 -4.34 -6.55
N GLY A 70 17.76 -3.18 -5.89
CA GLY A 70 18.72 -2.96 -4.81
C GLY A 70 18.18 -3.51 -3.48
N ASN A 71 18.82 -3.12 -2.36
CA ASN A 71 18.45 -3.65 -1.02
C ASN A 71 16.96 -3.44 -0.69
N LEU A 72 16.43 -2.23 -0.90
CA LEU A 72 15.02 -1.95 -0.67
C LEU A 72 14.11 -2.72 -1.62
N GLY A 73 14.48 -2.77 -2.91
CA GLY A 73 13.72 -3.51 -3.91
C GLY A 73 13.62 -5.00 -3.58
N LEU A 74 14.71 -5.63 -3.15
CA LEU A 74 14.73 -7.03 -2.70
C LEU A 74 13.84 -7.24 -1.47
N ALA A 75 13.89 -6.33 -0.49
CA ALA A 75 13.04 -6.40 0.70
C ALA A 75 11.54 -6.30 0.34
N LEU A 76 11.19 -5.40 -0.57
CA LEU A 76 9.81 -5.24 -1.05
C LEU A 76 9.34 -6.47 -1.86
N LEU A 77 10.22 -7.08 -2.65
CA LEU A 77 9.92 -8.28 -3.41
C LEU A 77 9.64 -9.49 -2.51
N ALA A 78 10.41 -9.62 -1.43
CA ALA A 78 10.26 -10.69 -0.43
C ALA A 78 9.05 -10.48 0.50
N TYR A 79 8.46 -9.28 0.53
CA TYR A 79 7.36 -8.97 1.45
C TYR A 79 6.07 -9.70 1.09
N ARG A 80 5.75 -10.74 1.84
CA ARG A 80 4.57 -11.60 1.61
C ARG A 80 3.23 -10.89 1.81
N GLY A 81 3.19 -9.78 2.55
CA GLY A 81 1.96 -9.02 2.83
C GLY A 81 1.25 -8.51 1.57
N PHE A 82 1.99 -8.20 0.51
CA PHE A 82 1.38 -7.80 -0.75
C PHE A 82 0.50 -8.89 -1.35
N ARG A 83 0.98 -10.14 -1.39
CA ARG A 83 0.22 -11.29 -1.94
C ARG A 83 -1.05 -11.59 -1.15
N GLN A 84 -1.03 -11.35 0.18
CA GLN A 84 -2.19 -11.58 1.06
C GLN A 84 -3.37 -10.65 0.75
N ILE A 85 -3.13 -9.51 0.09
CA ILE A 85 -4.12 -8.52 -0.30
C ILE A 85 -4.23 -8.36 -1.82
N ASN A 86 -3.94 -9.43 -2.56
CA ASN A 86 -4.06 -9.49 -4.01
C ASN A 86 -3.14 -8.54 -4.81
N LEU A 87 -2.03 -8.07 -4.22
CA LEU A 87 -1.00 -7.28 -4.90
C LEU A 87 0.17 -8.20 -5.30
N ASN A 88 0.39 -8.41 -6.60
CA ASN A 88 1.37 -9.38 -7.09
C ASN A 88 2.44 -8.69 -7.94
N ILE A 89 3.70 -8.75 -7.52
CA ILE A 89 4.82 -8.28 -8.35
C ILE A 89 5.03 -9.33 -9.45
N VAL A 90 4.85 -8.94 -10.71
CA VAL A 90 4.92 -9.82 -11.89
C VAL A 90 6.11 -9.53 -12.79
N ALA A 91 6.77 -8.40 -12.62
CA ALA A 91 7.96 -8.01 -13.37
C ALA A 91 8.90 -7.17 -12.50
N ILE A 92 10.19 -7.30 -12.74
CA ILE A 92 11.22 -6.42 -12.21
C ILE A 92 11.90 -5.72 -13.38
N PHE A 93 12.18 -4.42 -13.25
CA PHE A 93 12.93 -3.64 -14.20
C PHE A 93 14.21 -3.10 -13.55
N ASP A 94 15.35 -3.36 -14.14
CA ASP A 94 16.65 -2.85 -13.69
C ASP A 94 17.51 -2.48 -14.94
N ASN A 95 18.55 -1.68 -14.73
CA ASN A 95 19.53 -1.35 -15.75
C ASN A 95 20.89 -2.05 -15.54
N ASP A 96 21.05 -2.78 -14.45
CA ASP A 96 22.25 -3.56 -14.17
C ASP A 96 22.26 -4.85 -15.02
N ASP A 97 23.14 -4.90 -16.03
CA ASP A 97 23.26 -6.05 -16.93
C ASP A 97 23.56 -7.36 -16.19
N LYS A 98 24.16 -7.30 -14.98
CA LYS A 98 24.39 -8.48 -14.14
C LYS A 98 23.12 -9.08 -13.56
N LYS A 99 22.04 -8.31 -13.52
CA LYS A 99 20.74 -8.74 -12.97
C LYS A 99 19.73 -9.08 -14.05
N ILE A 100 19.83 -8.44 -15.21
CA ILE A 100 18.91 -8.63 -16.34
C ILE A 100 18.89 -10.10 -16.76
N GLY A 101 17.68 -10.61 -17.01
CA GLY A 101 17.43 -12.01 -17.37
C GLY A 101 17.33 -12.98 -16.19
N LYS A 102 17.81 -12.63 -15.00
CA LYS A 102 17.69 -13.48 -13.81
C LYS A 102 16.25 -13.53 -13.31
N VAL A 103 15.95 -14.57 -12.56
CA VAL A 103 14.71 -14.73 -11.81
C VAL A 103 15.02 -14.57 -10.32
N ILE A 104 14.35 -13.65 -9.65
CA ILE A 104 14.52 -13.35 -8.23
C ILE A 104 13.16 -13.51 -7.57
N GLU A 105 13.06 -14.32 -6.52
CA GLU A 105 11.79 -14.65 -5.84
C GLU A 105 10.68 -15.08 -6.81
N GLY A 106 11.03 -15.80 -7.88
CA GLY A 106 10.11 -16.25 -8.91
C GLY A 106 9.69 -15.18 -9.93
N VAL A 107 10.27 -13.97 -9.88
CA VAL A 107 9.97 -12.88 -10.80
C VAL A 107 11.16 -12.56 -11.67
N LYS A 108 10.94 -12.47 -12.99
CA LYS A 108 11.99 -12.19 -13.98
C LYS A 108 12.38 -10.72 -14.00
N VAL A 109 13.69 -10.48 -14.11
CA VAL A 109 14.27 -9.13 -14.26
C VAL A 109 14.41 -8.80 -15.76
N TYR A 110 13.88 -7.66 -16.15
CA TYR A 110 13.89 -7.13 -17.51
C TYR A 110 14.67 -5.82 -17.58
N LYS A 111 15.21 -5.51 -18.74
CA LYS A 111 15.82 -4.20 -19.01
C LYS A 111 14.74 -3.11 -19.03
N VAL A 112 15.00 -1.96 -18.42
CA VAL A 112 14.06 -0.82 -18.40
C VAL A 112 13.60 -0.40 -19.79
N ALA A 113 14.49 -0.48 -20.80
CA ALA A 113 14.15 -0.17 -22.19
C ALA A 113 12.97 -1.01 -22.75
N ASN A 114 12.74 -2.21 -22.20
CA ASN A 114 11.66 -3.10 -22.63
C ASN A 114 10.35 -2.88 -21.83
N MET A 115 10.32 -1.91 -20.91
CA MET A 115 9.21 -1.73 -19.97
C MET A 115 7.87 -1.60 -20.68
N LYS A 116 7.77 -0.77 -21.72
CA LYS A 116 6.52 -0.56 -22.46
C LYS A 116 5.92 -1.86 -23.01
N LYS A 117 6.77 -2.71 -23.60
CA LYS A 117 6.36 -4.01 -24.16
C LYS A 117 5.92 -4.95 -23.05
N ILE A 118 6.80 -5.18 -22.07
CA ILE A 118 6.59 -6.14 -20.99
C ILE A 118 5.42 -5.76 -20.08
N ALA A 119 5.30 -4.46 -19.73
CA ALA A 119 4.18 -3.99 -18.90
C ALA A 119 2.82 -4.22 -19.59
N LYS A 120 2.75 -4.03 -20.90
CA LYS A 120 1.54 -4.31 -21.68
C LYS A 120 1.24 -5.81 -21.73
N GLU A 121 2.25 -6.65 -22.03
CA GLU A 121 2.11 -8.11 -22.11
C GLU A 121 1.67 -8.72 -20.79
N LEU A 122 2.23 -8.24 -19.67
CA LEU A 122 1.92 -8.73 -18.33
C LEU A 122 0.73 -8.00 -17.69
N GLY A 123 0.14 -7.00 -18.33
CA GLY A 123 -0.99 -6.25 -17.81
C GLY A 123 -0.66 -5.54 -16.48
N VAL A 124 0.48 -4.83 -16.41
CA VAL A 124 0.92 -4.15 -15.19
C VAL A 124 0.02 -2.96 -14.87
N ASP A 125 -0.52 -2.92 -13.67
CA ASP A 125 -1.41 -1.86 -13.17
C ASP A 125 -0.64 -0.77 -12.39
N ILE A 126 0.35 -1.17 -11.57
CA ILE A 126 1.02 -0.31 -10.59
C ILE A 126 2.53 -0.48 -10.69
N ALA A 127 3.28 0.60 -10.60
CA ALA A 127 4.74 0.56 -10.51
C ALA A 127 5.23 0.95 -9.11
N ILE A 128 6.18 0.20 -8.59
CA ILE A 128 6.95 0.54 -7.39
C ILE A 128 8.32 1.01 -7.85
N ILE A 129 8.72 2.23 -7.47
CA ILE A 129 10.03 2.80 -7.80
C ILE A 129 10.92 2.73 -6.56
N ALA A 130 11.98 1.92 -6.62
CA ALA A 130 12.97 1.71 -5.56
C ALA A 130 14.40 1.86 -6.10
N VAL A 131 14.64 2.94 -6.83
CA VAL A 131 15.94 3.28 -7.45
C VAL A 131 16.59 4.49 -6.76
N PRO A 132 17.90 4.70 -6.93
CA PRO A 132 18.56 5.90 -6.46
C PRO A 132 17.95 7.19 -7.04
N VAL A 133 18.02 8.29 -6.26
CA VAL A 133 17.45 9.61 -6.59
C VAL A 133 17.77 10.06 -8.02
N GLY A 134 19.04 9.93 -8.45
CA GLY A 134 19.48 10.35 -9.78
C GLY A 134 18.82 9.62 -10.95
N SER A 135 18.21 8.46 -10.71
CA SER A 135 17.53 7.65 -11.74
C SER A 135 16.01 7.74 -11.65
N ALA A 136 15.46 8.21 -10.53
CA ALA A 136 14.05 8.07 -10.21
C ALA A 136 13.12 8.77 -11.22
N GLN A 137 13.44 9.99 -11.66
CA GLN A 137 12.61 10.70 -12.65
C GLN A 137 12.60 9.98 -14.00
N LYS A 138 13.77 9.52 -14.50
CA LYS A 138 13.85 8.78 -15.77
C LYS A 138 13.04 7.48 -15.74
N ILE A 139 13.02 6.80 -14.60
CA ILE A 139 12.21 5.60 -14.40
C ILE A 139 10.72 5.97 -14.37
N ALA A 140 10.33 7.03 -13.65
CA ALA A 140 8.94 7.51 -13.63
C ALA A 140 8.44 7.86 -15.05
N ASP A 141 9.27 8.51 -15.87
CA ASP A 141 8.95 8.84 -17.26
C ASP A 141 8.73 7.55 -18.10
N SER A 142 9.56 6.52 -17.88
CA SER A 142 9.42 5.22 -18.54
C SER A 142 8.16 4.49 -18.12
N VAL A 143 7.80 4.55 -16.84
CA VAL A 143 6.55 4.01 -16.28
C VAL A 143 5.35 4.68 -16.92
N VAL A 144 5.34 6.02 -16.98
CA VAL A 144 4.25 6.81 -17.59
C VAL A 144 4.11 6.49 -19.09
N LYS A 145 5.23 6.44 -19.83
CA LYS A 145 5.27 6.06 -21.26
C LYS A 145 4.78 4.63 -21.52
N SER A 146 4.84 3.76 -20.51
CA SER A 146 4.33 2.39 -20.58
C SER A 146 2.82 2.30 -20.39
N GLY A 147 2.14 3.41 -20.06
CA GLY A 147 0.70 3.46 -19.81
C GLY A 147 0.30 3.16 -18.38
N ILE A 148 1.25 2.90 -17.48
CA ILE A 148 0.98 2.68 -16.05
C ILE A 148 0.59 4.01 -15.41
N ARG A 149 -0.49 4.03 -14.61
CA ARG A 149 -1.07 5.25 -14.06
C ARG A 149 -1.07 5.33 -12.53
N ALA A 150 -0.47 4.35 -11.86
CA ALA A 150 -0.31 4.34 -10.42
C ALA A 150 1.15 4.05 -10.06
N ILE A 151 1.75 4.93 -9.26
CA ILE A 151 3.17 4.86 -8.89
C ILE A 151 3.29 4.99 -7.37
N LEU A 152 4.00 4.04 -6.75
CA LEU A 152 4.50 4.13 -5.39
C LEU A 152 6.00 4.41 -5.45
N ASN A 153 6.42 5.59 -5.02
CA ASN A 153 7.80 6.04 -5.08
C ASN A 153 8.46 5.99 -3.70
N PHE A 154 9.56 5.26 -3.60
CA PHE A 154 10.42 5.21 -2.41
C PHE A 154 11.71 6.05 -2.56
N ALA A 155 12.00 6.59 -3.75
CA ALA A 155 13.13 7.50 -3.89
C ALA A 155 12.79 8.83 -3.18
N PRO A 156 13.70 9.37 -2.34
CA PRO A 156 13.46 10.60 -1.57
C PRO A 156 13.54 11.85 -2.46
N ILE A 157 12.71 11.91 -3.48
CA ILE A 157 12.61 13.03 -4.42
C ILE A 157 11.15 13.20 -4.88
N LYS A 158 10.76 14.46 -5.09
CA LYS A 158 9.48 14.77 -5.71
C LYS A 158 9.56 14.47 -7.22
N LEU A 159 8.81 13.47 -7.65
CA LEU A 159 8.69 13.13 -9.06
C LEU A 159 7.66 14.02 -9.76
N ASN A 160 7.96 14.41 -10.99
CA ASN A 160 7.03 15.13 -11.85
C ASN A 160 6.32 14.13 -12.75
N VAL A 161 4.98 14.02 -12.62
CA VAL A 161 4.15 13.12 -13.40
C VAL A 161 2.89 13.84 -13.90
N PRO A 162 2.29 13.41 -15.02
CA PRO A 162 1.04 13.97 -15.53
C PRO A 162 -0.10 13.86 -14.51
N LYS A 163 -1.07 14.79 -14.58
CA LYS A 163 -2.23 14.85 -13.64
C LYS A 163 -3.06 13.56 -13.61
N ASN A 164 -3.07 12.79 -14.69
CA ASN A 164 -3.79 11.52 -14.80
C ASN A 164 -3.02 10.32 -14.24
N VAL A 165 -1.83 10.53 -13.66
CA VAL A 165 -1.03 9.52 -12.97
C VAL A 165 -1.12 9.75 -11.48
N LYS A 166 -1.54 8.72 -10.75
CA LYS A 166 -1.59 8.75 -9.28
C LYS A 166 -0.22 8.40 -8.72
N LEU A 167 0.42 9.38 -8.09
CA LEU A 167 1.71 9.23 -7.43
C LEU A 167 1.51 9.25 -5.91
N ARG A 168 2.17 8.31 -5.22
CA ARG A 168 2.36 8.32 -3.77
C ARG A 168 3.84 8.20 -3.48
N ASN A 169 4.35 9.10 -2.64
CA ASN A 169 5.72 9.03 -2.13
C ASN A 169 5.69 8.40 -0.73
N VAL A 170 6.65 7.53 -0.47
CA VAL A 170 6.93 6.94 0.85
C VAL A 170 8.32 7.41 1.25
N ASP A 171 8.38 8.30 2.20
CA ASP A 171 9.65 8.81 2.76
C ASP A 171 9.79 8.33 4.20
N LEU A 172 10.59 7.29 4.38
CA LEU A 172 10.85 6.69 5.69
C LEU A 172 11.56 7.67 6.64
N SER A 173 12.32 8.63 6.10
CA SER A 173 13.01 9.63 6.92
C SER A 173 12.01 10.60 7.55
N THR A 174 10.98 10.98 6.83
CA THR A 174 9.90 11.84 7.35
C THR A 174 9.18 11.17 8.52
N GLU A 175 8.90 9.88 8.44
CA GLU A 175 8.26 9.14 9.55
C GLU A 175 9.16 9.11 10.80
N LEU A 176 10.48 8.90 10.63
CA LEU A 176 11.43 8.96 11.74
C LEU A 176 11.56 10.38 12.33
N ILE A 177 11.59 11.41 11.49
CA ILE A 177 11.63 12.81 11.94
C ILE A 177 10.38 13.14 12.77
N ASN A 178 9.20 12.66 12.39
CA ASN A 178 7.99 12.82 13.18
C ASN A 178 8.15 12.22 14.59
N LEU A 179 8.77 11.05 14.72
CA LEU A 179 9.05 10.45 16.03
C LEU A 179 10.03 11.27 16.86
N THR A 180 11.12 11.79 16.26
CA THR A 180 12.07 12.66 16.98
C THR A 180 11.41 13.94 17.45
N TYR A 181 10.50 14.51 16.67
CA TYR A 181 9.73 15.68 17.07
C TYR A 181 8.86 15.39 18.32
N PHE A 182 8.17 14.26 18.38
CA PHE A 182 7.39 13.87 19.58
C PHE A 182 8.28 13.67 20.79
N LEU A 183 9.46 13.08 20.64
CA LEU A 183 10.40 12.86 21.74
C LEU A 183 11.02 14.16 22.27
N SER A 184 11.32 15.12 21.37
CA SER A 184 11.95 16.40 21.74
C SER A 184 10.95 17.46 22.24
N SER A 185 9.66 17.31 21.97
CA SER A 185 8.63 18.29 22.30
C SER A 185 7.43 17.69 23.05
N PRO A 186 7.63 17.20 24.30
CA PRO A 186 6.56 16.53 25.06
C PRO A 186 5.30 17.37 25.29
N LYS A 187 5.40 18.71 25.23
CA LYS A 187 4.27 19.63 25.37
C LYS A 187 3.24 19.53 24.23
N TYR A 188 3.64 19.03 23.06
CA TYR A 188 2.76 18.91 21.89
C TYR A 188 2.04 17.56 21.79
N VAL A 189 2.39 16.57 22.61
CA VAL A 189 1.68 15.26 22.67
C VAL A 189 0.19 15.43 23.00
N LYS A 190 -0.21 16.55 23.66
CA LYS A 190 -1.61 16.87 23.95
C LYS A 190 -2.42 17.41 22.77
N ILE A 191 -1.81 17.74 21.64
CA ILE A 191 -2.50 18.40 20.50
C ILE A 191 -2.81 17.41 19.37
N SER A 192 -2.12 16.28 19.31
CA SER A 192 -2.42 15.27 18.29
C SER A 192 -3.50 14.31 18.78
N ASN A 193 -4.73 14.49 18.30
CA ASN A 193 -5.82 13.49 18.36
C ASN A 193 -5.52 12.29 17.44
N PHE A 194 -4.26 11.86 17.34
CA PHE A 194 -3.93 10.57 16.76
C PHE A 194 -4.03 9.54 17.88
N PRO A 195 -4.89 8.53 17.75
CA PRO A 195 -4.97 7.45 18.72
C PRO A 195 -3.68 6.63 18.66
N VAL A 196 -2.75 6.92 19.56
CA VAL A 196 -1.62 6.04 19.81
C VAL A 196 -2.17 4.86 20.60
N GLY A 197 -2.31 3.72 19.96
CA GLY A 197 -2.74 2.49 20.61
C GLY A 197 -1.90 2.23 21.85
N LYS A 198 -2.53 2.14 23.01
CA LYS A 198 -1.90 1.74 24.25
C LYS A 198 -1.47 0.27 24.12
N GLN A 199 -0.24 0.02 23.71
CA GLN A 199 0.38 -1.29 23.92
C GLN A 199 0.58 -1.46 25.43
N LYS A 200 -0.23 -2.33 26.07
CA LYS A 200 0.05 -2.83 27.41
C LYS A 200 1.34 -3.64 27.34
N ILE A 201 2.44 -3.07 27.84
CA ILE A 201 3.63 -3.82 28.18
C ILE A 201 3.25 -4.67 29.40
N GLN A 202 3.03 -5.95 29.19
CA GLN A 202 2.98 -6.91 30.29
C GLN A 202 4.41 -7.07 30.83
N LYS A 203 4.53 -6.84 32.14
CA LYS A 203 5.75 -7.14 32.91
C LYS A 203 5.90 -8.65 33.06
#